data_f1841656627d11a38da5cbb470f2d0d6
#
_entry.id   f1841656627d11a38da5cbb470f2d0d6
#
_cell.length_a   1.000
_cell.length_b   1.000
_cell.length_c   1.000
_cell.angle_alpha   90.00
_cell.angle_beta   90.00
_cell.angle_gamma   90.00
#
_symmetry.space_group_name_H-M   'P 1'
#
loop_
_entity.id
_entity.type
_entity.pdbx_description
1 polymer ?
#
loop_
_entity_poly.entity_id
_entity_poly.type
_entity_poly.pdbx_seq_one_letter_code
_entity_poly.pdbx_strand_id
1 'polypeptide(L)'
;LHVGLLEYVPFIILLLALFTISGGVRLTGALVGTPIVNLAIILIGTFLASWMGTTGAAMLLIRPLINANKHRKNIVHIIVFFIFLVANIGGSLTPLGDPPLFLGFLKGVDFFWTTTAMFVPMLIMIIALSIIFYFLDSYYLKKESIKVETPQDKLKLGIEGVFNLGLIVGVIGAVLISGFWKPHISFEVYSGVHLELQNLTRDILLLILTYISWTYTPQQIRKDNEYTWFPIIEVAKLFAGIFVTIIPAIAILKAGTNGALAGIINAVSSDDGPVNIMYFWYTGVLSSFLDNAPTYLVFFNTAGGDPITLMGELKNTLLAISAGAVFMGANTYIGNAPNFMVKSIAESSGVEMPSFFGYLFKWSIPFLVPLFIIVSWIFFA
;
A
#
# COMPACT_ATOMS: atom_id res chain seq x y z
N LEU A 1 -3.68 25.29 -6.53
CA LEU A 1 -4.54 24.78 -7.61
C LEU A 1 -3.82 23.68 -8.41
N HIS A 2 -2.56 23.91 -8.85
CA HIS A 2 -1.75 22.93 -9.56
C HIS A 2 -1.70 21.56 -8.87
N VAL A 3 -1.27 21.52 -7.60
CA VAL A 3 -1.20 20.31 -6.78
C VAL A 3 -2.59 19.68 -6.61
N GLY A 4 -3.63 20.49 -6.42
CA GLY A 4 -5.00 19.99 -6.27
C GLY A 4 -5.50 19.26 -7.50
N LEU A 5 -5.33 19.85 -8.68
CA LEU A 5 -5.88 19.30 -9.93
C LEU A 5 -5.03 18.19 -10.54
N LEU A 6 -3.70 18.27 -10.42
CA LEU A 6 -2.80 17.33 -11.10
C LEU A 6 -2.33 16.17 -10.22
N GLU A 7 -2.45 16.29 -8.89
CA GLU A 7 -2.00 15.27 -7.97
C GLU A 7 -3.13 14.74 -7.08
N TYR A 8 -3.79 15.61 -6.31
CA TYR A 8 -4.82 15.20 -5.36
C TYR A 8 -6.05 14.58 -6.03
N VAL A 9 -6.64 15.24 -7.03
CA VAL A 9 -7.87 14.75 -7.69
C VAL A 9 -7.65 13.40 -8.38
N PRO A 10 -6.61 13.21 -9.23
CA PRO A 10 -6.33 11.91 -9.83
C PRO A 10 -6.05 10.82 -8.78
N PHE A 11 -5.35 11.17 -7.71
CA PHE A 11 -5.07 10.26 -6.61
C PHE A 11 -6.35 9.77 -5.91
N ILE A 12 -7.27 10.67 -5.58
CA ILE A 12 -8.53 10.30 -4.93
C ILE A 12 -9.44 9.51 -5.87
N ILE A 13 -9.48 9.85 -7.17
CA ILE A 13 -10.25 9.10 -8.17
C ILE A 13 -9.76 7.64 -8.25
N LEU A 14 -8.46 7.41 -8.28
CA LEU A 14 -7.92 6.04 -8.27
C LEU A 14 -8.29 5.28 -6.99
N LEU A 15 -8.07 5.91 -5.83
CA LEU A 15 -8.42 5.26 -4.55
C LEU A 15 -9.91 4.95 -4.46
N LEU A 16 -10.78 5.87 -4.92
CA LEU A 16 -12.22 5.67 -4.99
C LEU A 16 -12.57 4.47 -5.89
N ALA A 17 -11.94 4.37 -7.07
CA ALA A 17 -12.18 3.28 -8.01
C ALA A 17 -11.75 1.93 -7.39
N LEU A 18 -10.52 1.82 -6.91
CA LEU A 18 -10.01 0.59 -6.30
C LEU A 18 -10.83 0.19 -5.07
N PHE A 19 -11.15 1.13 -4.19
CA PHE A 19 -11.95 0.89 -2.99
C PHE A 19 -13.37 0.39 -3.32
N THR A 20 -14.05 1.05 -4.27
CA THR A 20 -15.43 0.70 -4.64
C THR A 20 -15.50 -0.64 -5.34
N ILE A 21 -14.58 -0.91 -6.26
CA ILE A 21 -14.54 -2.15 -7.05
C ILE A 21 -14.14 -3.33 -6.15
N SER A 22 -13.10 -3.17 -5.32
CA SER A 22 -12.67 -4.21 -4.38
C SER A 22 -13.72 -4.55 -3.34
N GLY A 23 -14.46 -3.54 -2.85
CA GLY A 23 -15.59 -3.73 -1.94
C GLY A 23 -16.78 -4.49 -2.55
N GLY A 24 -16.78 -4.68 -3.87
CA GLY A 24 -17.75 -5.49 -4.60
C GLY A 24 -17.33 -6.95 -4.81
N VAL A 25 -16.17 -7.38 -4.30
CA VAL A 25 -15.68 -8.77 -4.35
C VAL A 25 -15.75 -9.38 -2.96
N ARG A 26 -16.21 -10.64 -2.86
CA ARG A 26 -16.31 -11.37 -1.60
C ARG A 26 -15.83 -12.80 -1.75
N LEU A 27 -14.99 -13.25 -0.85
CA LEU A 27 -14.61 -14.66 -0.72
C LEU A 27 -15.60 -15.37 0.19
N THR A 28 -16.22 -16.44 -0.29
CA THR A 28 -17.18 -17.26 0.44
C THR A 28 -16.67 -18.68 0.66
N GLY A 29 -17.20 -19.35 1.66
CA GLY A 29 -16.86 -20.74 2.00
C GLY A 29 -16.27 -20.88 3.40
N ALA A 30 -16.17 -22.09 3.88
CA ALA A 30 -15.60 -22.41 5.19
C ALA A 30 -14.12 -22.80 5.04
N LEU A 31 -13.23 -21.89 5.46
CA LEU A 31 -11.81 -22.16 5.60
C LEU A 31 -11.50 -22.46 7.06
N VAL A 32 -10.60 -23.42 7.29
CA VAL A 32 -10.08 -23.72 8.62
C VAL A 32 -8.64 -23.21 8.70
N GLY A 33 -8.39 -22.32 9.65
CA GLY A 33 -7.11 -21.64 9.83
C GLY A 33 -6.02 -22.56 10.34
N THR A 34 -5.36 -23.24 9.43
CA THR A 34 -4.08 -23.92 9.68
C THR A 34 -2.93 -23.01 9.24
N PRO A 35 -1.67 -23.24 9.70
CA PRO A 35 -0.54 -22.42 9.29
C PRO A 35 -0.36 -22.30 7.77
N ILE A 36 -0.62 -23.37 7.04
CA ILE A 36 -0.55 -23.39 5.57
C ILE A 36 -1.69 -22.58 4.96
N VAL A 37 -2.92 -22.73 5.45
CA VAL A 37 -4.09 -21.99 4.95
C VAL A 37 -3.96 -20.49 5.24
N ASN A 38 -3.53 -20.13 6.45
CA ASN A 38 -3.29 -18.76 6.83
C ASN A 38 -2.19 -18.12 5.95
N LEU A 39 -1.07 -18.82 5.78
CA LEU A 39 0.02 -18.36 4.90
C LEU A 39 -0.46 -18.21 3.45
N ALA A 40 -1.23 -19.17 2.92
CA ALA A 40 -1.77 -19.09 1.58
C ALA A 40 -2.68 -17.87 1.39
N ILE A 41 -3.57 -17.58 2.34
CA ILE A 41 -4.44 -16.39 2.29
C ILE A 41 -3.58 -15.11 2.30
N ILE A 42 -2.58 -15.04 3.17
CA ILE A 42 -1.67 -13.89 3.26
C ILE A 42 -0.90 -13.71 1.95
N LEU A 43 -0.34 -14.78 1.37
CA LEU A 43 0.42 -14.70 0.11
C LEU A 43 -0.47 -14.30 -1.08
N ILE A 44 -1.69 -14.83 -1.16
CA ILE A 44 -2.67 -14.40 -2.17
C ILE A 44 -2.96 -12.91 -1.99
N GLY A 45 -3.20 -12.46 -0.76
CA GLY A 45 -3.43 -11.04 -0.46
C GLY A 45 -2.23 -10.17 -0.81
N THR A 46 -1.03 -10.62 -0.51
CA THR A 46 0.23 -9.94 -0.85
C THR A 46 0.38 -9.74 -2.36
N PHE A 47 0.08 -10.79 -3.14
CA PHE A 47 0.10 -10.68 -4.60
C PHE A 47 -0.99 -9.72 -5.12
N LEU A 48 -2.21 -9.86 -4.62
CA LEU A 48 -3.35 -9.02 -5.02
C LEU A 48 -3.15 -7.54 -4.66
N ALA A 49 -2.45 -7.25 -3.56
CA ALA A 49 -2.22 -5.88 -3.08
C ALA A 49 -1.54 -4.99 -4.14
N SER A 50 -0.60 -5.53 -4.91
CA SER A 50 0.03 -4.76 -5.99
C SER A 50 -0.90 -4.39 -7.15
N TRP A 51 -2.04 -5.06 -7.31
CA TRP A 51 -2.93 -4.89 -8.47
C TRP A 51 -4.27 -4.23 -8.13
N MET A 52 -4.79 -4.48 -6.92
CA MET A 52 -6.07 -3.91 -6.49
C MET A 52 -5.93 -2.96 -5.29
N GLY A 53 -4.70 -2.61 -4.96
CA GLY A 53 -4.35 -1.76 -3.83
C GLY A 53 -4.29 -2.53 -2.49
N THR A 54 -3.41 -2.10 -1.61
CA THR A 54 -3.27 -2.66 -0.25
C THR A 54 -4.57 -2.63 0.52
N THR A 55 -5.32 -1.53 0.44
CA THR A 55 -6.65 -1.39 1.08
C THR A 55 -7.65 -2.39 0.51
N GLY A 56 -7.70 -2.54 -0.83
CA GLY A 56 -8.63 -3.45 -1.50
C GLY A 56 -8.36 -4.92 -1.16
N ALA A 57 -7.10 -5.34 -1.23
CA ALA A 57 -6.68 -6.69 -0.88
C ALA A 57 -6.94 -6.99 0.61
N ALA A 58 -6.67 -6.00 1.49
CA ALA A 58 -6.92 -6.13 2.92
C ALA A 58 -8.42 -6.28 3.22
N MET A 59 -9.29 -5.48 2.62
CA MET A 59 -10.74 -5.59 2.79
C MET A 59 -11.27 -6.95 2.33
N LEU A 60 -10.78 -7.46 1.21
CA LEU A 60 -11.20 -8.73 0.64
C LEU A 60 -10.89 -9.91 1.55
N LEU A 61 -9.70 -9.91 2.19
CA LEU A 61 -9.16 -11.12 2.81
C LEU A 61 -9.11 -11.10 4.35
N ILE A 62 -9.19 -9.94 5.00
CA ILE A 62 -9.09 -9.89 6.46
C ILE A 62 -10.24 -10.63 7.16
N ARG A 63 -11.49 -10.46 6.71
CA ARG A 63 -12.65 -11.13 7.31
C ARG A 63 -12.62 -12.65 7.10
N PRO A 64 -12.38 -13.18 5.87
CA PRO A 64 -12.14 -14.59 5.65
C PRO A 64 -11.03 -15.16 6.53
N LEU A 65 -9.92 -14.43 6.69
CA LEU A 65 -8.80 -14.85 7.53
C LEU A 65 -9.20 -14.95 9.02
N ILE A 66 -9.87 -13.94 9.56
CA ILE A 66 -10.38 -13.96 10.94
C ILE A 66 -11.40 -15.09 11.13
N ASN A 67 -12.34 -15.25 10.19
CA ASN A 67 -13.36 -16.29 10.25
C ASN A 67 -12.77 -17.71 10.22
N ALA A 68 -11.73 -17.92 9.40
CA ALA A 68 -11.02 -19.20 9.35
C ALA A 68 -10.36 -19.56 10.70
N ASN A 69 -10.05 -18.57 11.52
CA ASN A 69 -9.34 -18.74 12.78
C ASN A 69 -10.22 -18.54 14.03
N LYS A 70 -11.56 -18.46 13.92
CA LYS A 70 -12.47 -18.28 15.07
C LYS A 70 -12.36 -19.34 16.14
N HIS A 71 -11.90 -20.53 15.79
CA HIS A 71 -11.68 -21.64 16.74
C HIS A 71 -10.39 -21.48 17.55
N ARG A 72 -9.53 -20.50 17.24
CA ARG A 72 -8.24 -20.29 17.88
C ARG A 72 -8.29 -19.14 18.90
N LYS A 73 -7.48 -19.27 19.95
CA LYS A 73 -7.35 -18.23 20.99
C LYS A 73 -6.30 -17.19 20.64
N ASN A 74 -5.21 -17.60 19.98
CA ASN A 74 -4.08 -16.74 19.65
C ASN A 74 -4.04 -16.48 18.15
N ILE A 75 -4.66 -15.39 17.69
CA ILE A 75 -4.69 -15.01 16.27
C ILE A 75 -4.06 -13.65 15.99
N VAL A 76 -3.60 -12.93 17.01
CA VAL A 76 -2.99 -11.59 16.86
C VAL A 76 -1.82 -11.61 15.88
N HIS A 77 -0.92 -12.60 15.99
CA HIS A 77 0.23 -12.73 15.08
C HIS A 77 -0.19 -12.91 13.62
N ILE A 78 -1.30 -13.59 13.34
CA ILE A 78 -1.84 -13.78 11.99
C ILE A 78 -2.22 -12.43 11.39
N ILE A 79 -2.90 -11.60 12.18
CA ILE A 79 -3.35 -10.26 11.76
C ILE A 79 -2.16 -9.31 11.60
N VAL A 80 -1.18 -9.39 12.50
CA VAL A 80 0.05 -8.58 12.42
C VAL A 80 0.82 -8.89 11.13
N PHE A 81 1.06 -10.17 10.82
CA PHE A 81 1.74 -10.55 9.58
C PHE A 81 0.91 -10.25 8.33
N PHE A 82 -0.42 -10.27 8.42
CA PHE A 82 -1.29 -9.78 7.37
C PHE A 82 -1.08 -8.27 7.12
N ILE A 83 -0.96 -7.46 8.18
CA ILE A 83 -0.61 -6.05 8.05
C ILE A 83 0.77 -5.89 7.39
N PHE A 84 1.78 -6.62 7.84
CA PHE A 84 3.12 -6.52 7.26
C PHE A 84 3.13 -6.82 5.76
N LEU A 85 2.52 -7.94 5.37
CA LEU A 85 2.60 -8.45 4.02
C LEU A 85 1.53 -7.87 3.09
N VAL A 86 0.25 -7.94 3.45
CA VAL A 86 -0.84 -7.53 2.56
C VAL A 86 -1.06 -6.02 2.56
N ALA A 87 -1.06 -5.41 3.73
CA ALA A 87 -1.37 -3.99 3.86
C ALA A 87 -0.18 -3.06 3.52
N ASN A 88 1.04 -3.61 3.33
CA ASN A 88 2.24 -2.80 3.02
C ASN A 88 3.11 -3.46 1.95
N ILE A 89 3.93 -4.46 2.30
CA ILE A 89 4.98 -5.01 1.43
C ILE A 89 4.40 -5.48 0.10
N GLY A 90 3.22 -6.10 0.10
CA GLY A 90 2.54 -6.56 -1.11
C GLY A 90 2.16 -5.46 -2.09
N GLY A 91 2.05 -4.20 -1.64
CA GLY A 91 1.75 -3.06 -2.50
C GLY A 91 2.91 -2.54 -3.35
N SER A 92 4.08 -3.16 -3.29
CA SER A 92 5.32 -2.57 -3.83
C SER A 92 5.52 -2.67 -5.34
N LEU A 93 4.81 -3.55 -6.06
CA LEU A 93 5.17 -3.86 -7.46
C LEU A 93 4.59 -2.91 -8.49
N THR A 94 3.49 -2.25 -8.20
CA THR A 94 2.87 -1.34 -9.17
C THR A 94 2.38 -0.06 -8.51
N PRO A 95 2.20 1.00 -9.28
CA PRO A 95 1.59 2.24 -8.78
C PRO A 95 0.19 2.06 -8.18
N LEU A 96 -0.52 1.00 -8.55
CA LEU A 96 -1.86 0.70 -8.02
C LEU A 96 -1.80 0.10 -6.61
N GLY A 97 -0.63 -0.44 -6.22
CA GLY A 97 -0.48 -1.18 -4.98
C GLY A 97 -0.51 -0.29 -3.74
N ASP A 98 0.30 0.76 -3.75
CA ASP A 98 0.43 1.62 -2.56
C ASP A 98 0.51 3.10 -2.94
N PRO A 99 -0.11 4.02 -2.18
CA PRO A 99 -0.15 5.45 -2.46
C PRO A 99 1.18 6.11 -2.85
N PRO A 100 2.31 5.85 -2.18
CA PRO A 100 3.59 6.43 -2.57
C PRO A 100 3.96 6.21 -4.03
N LEU A 101 3.76 4.98 -4.51
CA LEU A 101 4.15 4.59 -5.86
C LEU A 101 3.25 5.21 -6.92
N PHE A 102 1.96 5.38 -6.60
CA PHE A 102 1.06 6.12 -7.49
C PHE A 102 1.42 7.60 -7.59
N LEU A 103 1.82 8.22 -6.48
CA LEU A 103 2.31 9.60 -6.51
C LEU A 103 3.59 9.72 -7.34
N GLY A 104 4.49 8.75 -7.26
CA GLY A 104 5.65 8.65 -8.16
C GLY A 104 5.23 8.57 -9.63
N PHE A 105 4.24 7.74 -9.94
CA PHE A 105 3.67 7.62 -11.29
C PHE A 105 3.07 8.95 -11.78
N LEU A 106 2.32 9.66 -10.95
CA LEU A 106 1.80 10.99 -11.28
C LEU A 106 2.91 12.02 -11.53
N LYS A 107 4.09 11.85 -10.91
CA LYS A 107 5.28 12.65 -11.15
C LYS A 107 6.07 12.23 -12.40
N GLY A 108 5.68 11.16 -13.08
CA GLY A 108 6.29 10.67 -14.30
C GLY A 108 7.19 9.44 -14.15
N VAL A 109 7.19 8.78 -13.01
CA VAL A 109 7.84 7.47 -12.86
C VAL A 109 7.08 6.42 -13.69
N ASP A 110 7.78 5.63 -14.47
CA ASP A 110 7.16 4.60 -15.32
C ASP A 110 6.43 3.54 -14.50
N PHE A 111 5.29 3.08 -15.02
CA PHE A 111 4.44 2.10 -14.34
C PHE A 111 5.20 0.84 -13.93
N PHE A 112 6.00 0.27 -14.84
CA PHE A 112 6.74 -0.96 -14.59
C PHE A 112 8.12 -0.74 -13.98
N TRP A 113 8.54 0.51 -13.77
CA TRP A 113 9.79 0.78 -13.06
C TRP A 113 9.75 0.18 -11.65
N THR A 114 8.65 0.39 -10.93
CA THR A 114 8.46 -0.16 -9.58
C THR A 114 8.45 -1.69 -9.60
N THR A 115 7.81 -2.31 -10.60
CA THR A 115 7.81 -3.77 -10.75
C THR A 115 9.24 -4.31 -10.86
N THR A 116 10.05 -3.72 -11.72
CA THR A 116 11.43 -4.20 -11.98
C THR A 116 12.37 -3.89 -10.82
N ALA A 117 12.29 -2.69 -10.25
CA ALA A 117 13.19 -2.26 -9.18
C ALA A 117 12.85 -2.88 -7.81
N MET A 118 11.55 -2.97 -7.48
CA MET A 118 11.10 -3.42 -6.15
C MET A 118 10.91 -4.95 -6.05
N PHE A 119 10.94 -5.69 -7.18
CA PHE A 119 10.65 -7.13 -7.17
C PHE A 119 11.57 -7.93 -6.26
N VAL A 120 12.88 -7.74 -6.36
CA VAL A 120 13.85 -8.51 -5.56
C VAL A 120 13.81 -8.12 -4.07
N PRO A 121 13.85 -6.82 -3.70
CA PRO A 121 13.67 -6.41 -2.30
C PRO A 121 12.37 -6.93 -1.69
N MET A 122 11.25 -6.83 -2.41
CA MET A 122 9.96 -7.34 -1.96
C MET A 122 9.98 -8.85 -1.76
N LEU A 123 10.57 -9.60 -2.70
CA LEU A 123 10.64 -11.06 -2.64
C LEU A 123 11.43 -11.53 -1.41
N ILE A 124 12.54 -10.87 -1.09
CA ILE A 124 13.32 -11.16 0.12
C ILE A 124 12.45 -10.97 1.37
N MET A 125 11.71 -9.85 1.45
CA MET A 125 10.83 -9.58 2.58
C MET A 125 9.70 -10.62 2.69
N ILE A 126 9.05 -10.98 1.56
CA ILE A 126 7.98 -11.97 1.54
C ILE A 126 8.47 -13.33 1.99
N ILE A 127 9.59 -13.81 1.44
CA ILE A 127 10.15 -15.13 1.80
C ILE A 127 10.50 -15.18 3.28
N ALA A 128 11.25 -14.19 3.77
CA ALA A 128 11.68 -14.15 5.16
C ALA A 128 10.49 -14.10 6.12
N LEU A 129 9.54 -13.19 5.89
CA LEU A 129 8.35 -13.07 6.74
C LEU A 129 7.44 -14.31 6.65
N SER A 130 7.33 -14.95 5.49
CA SER A 130 6.56 -16.17 5.31
C SER A 130 7.14 -17.34 6.12
N ILE A 131 8.47 -17.48 6.11
CA ILE A 131 9.16 -18.50 6.90
C ILE A 131 8.93 -18.25 8.40
N ILE A 132 9.16 -17.01 8.86
CA ILE A 132 8.95 -16.64 10.26
C ILE A 132 7.49 -16.87 10.66
N PHE A 133 6.54 -16.44 9.85
CA PHE A 133 5.11 -16.62 10.08
C PHE A 133 4.72 -18.08 10.22
N TYR A 134 5.17 -18.93 9.29
CA TYR A 134 4.82 -20.35 9.29
C TYR A 134 5.27 -21.06 10.59
N PHE A 135 6.50 -20.80 11.02
CA PHE A 135 7.00 -21.37 12.27
C PHE A 135 6.28 -20.81 13.50
N LEU A 136 6.03 -19.51 13.52
CA LEU A 136 5.34 -18.85 14.63
C LEU A 136 3.89 -19.33 14.75
N ASP A 137 3.15 -19.39 13.64
CA ASP A 137 1.76 -19.85 13.64
C ASP A 137 1.65 -21.34 13.99
N SER A 138 2.60 -22.16 13.51
CA SER A 138 2.71 -23.58 13.89
C SER A 138 2.98 -23.76 15.39
N TYR A 139 3.83 -22.91 15.96
CA TYR A 139 4.10 -22.93 17.41
C TYR A 139 2.84 -22.60 18.22
N TYR A 140 2.12 -21.52 17.85
CA TYR A 140 0.89 -21.14 18.58
C TYR A 140 -0.20 -22.19 18.44
N LEU A 141 -0.39 -22.76 17.25
CA LEU A 141 -1.39 -23.82 17.05
C LEU A 141 -1.10 -25.06 17.91
N LYS A 142 0.17 -25.51 17.97
CA LYS A 142 0.57 -26.64 18.82
C LYS A 142 0.36 -26.33 20.30
N LYS A 143 0.66 -25.12 20.75
CA LYS A 143 0.49 -24.68 22.14
C LYS A 143 -0.98 -24.70 22.59
N GLU A 144 -1.91 -24.42 21.68
CA GLU A 144 -3.34 -24.40 21.98
C GLU A 144 -3.94 -25.81 22.12
N SER A 145 -3.25 -26.84 21.64
CA SER A 145 -3.71 -28.25 21.68
C SER A 145 -5.11 -28.44 21.07
N ILE A 146 -5.50 -27.56 20.15
CA ILE A 146 -6.81 -27.62 19.47
C ILE A 146 -6.74 -28.69 18.38
N LYS A 147 -7.67 -29.67 18.45
CA LYS A 147 -7.93 -30.53 17.28
C LYS A 147 -8.63 -29.72 16.21
N VAL A 148 -7.95 -29.51 15.10
CA VAL A 148 -8.53 -28.86 13.92
C VAL A 148 -9.54 -29.84 13.32
N GLU A 149 -10.81 -29.67 13.66
CA GLU A 149 -11.89 -30.41 13.02
C GLU A 149 -12.12 -29.86 11.62
N THR A 150 -12.00 -30.71 10.62
CA THR A 150 -12.43 -30.37 9.27
C THR A 150 -13.96 -30.27 9.28
N PRO A 151 -14.57 -29.16 8.87
CA PRO A 151 -16.01 -29.04 8.79
C PRO A 151 -16.58 -30.18 7.96
N GLN A 152 -17.57 -30.90 8.50
CA GLN A 152 -18.25 -32.00 7.80
C GLN A 152 -18.99 -31.50 6.55
N ASP A 153 -19.48 -30.26 6.59
CA ASP A 153 -20.01 -29.56 5.44
C ASP A 153 -18.91 -28.70 4.80
N LYS A 154 -18.25 -29.25 3.78
CA LYS A 154 -17.36 -28.50 2.90
C LYS A 154 -18.18 -27.50 2.09
N LEU A 155 -18.50 -26.34 2.65
CA LEU A 155 -18.93 -25.20 1.87
C LEU A 155 -17.83 -24.92 0.84
N LYS A 156 -18.13 -25.17 -0.42
CA LYS A 156 -17.17 -24.93 -1.51
C LYS A 156 -16.71 -23.48 -1.46
N LEU A 157 -15.40 -23.30 -1.54
CA LEU A 157 -14.83 -21.97 -1.72
C LEU A 157 -15.43 -21.36 -2.99
N GLY A 158 -15.91 -20.14 -2.87
CA GLY A 158 -16.49 -19.37 -3.96
C GLY A 158 -16.04 -17.92 -3.90
N ILE A 159 -16.16 -17.24 -5.02
CA ILE A 159 -15.95 -15.80 -5.12
C ILE A 159 -17.26 -15.20 -5.63
N GLU A 160 -17.84 -14.32 -4.84
CA GLU A 160 -18.98 -13.49 -5.26
C GLU A 160 -18.47 -12.18 -5.83
N GLY A 161 -19.22 -11.60 -6.77
CA GLY A 161 -18.84 -10.34 -7.40
C GLY A 161 -17.66 -10.45 -8.36
N VAL A 162 -17.43 -11.62 -8.98
CA VAL A 162 -16.34 -11.89 -9.95
C VAL A 162 -16.26 -10.84 -11.06
N PHE A 163 -17.39 -10.24 -11.45
CA PHE A 163 -17.46 -9.15 -12.41
C PHE A 163 -16.53 -7.98 -12.02
N ASN A 164 -16.40 -7.67 -10.73
CA ASN A 164 -15.51 -6.62 -10.25
C ASN A 164 -14.02 -6.95 -10.47
N LEU A 165 -13.61 -8.21 -10.53
CA LEU A 165 -12.24 -8.57 -10.91
C LEU A 165 -11.94 -8.14 -12.34
N GLY A 166 -12.93 -8.27 -13.25
CA GLY A 166 -12.84 -7.73 -14.61
C GLY A 166 -12.70 -6.20 -14.62
N LEU A 167 -13.42 -5.50 -13.73
CA LEU A 167 -13.29 -4.05 -13.60
C LEU A 167 -11.91 -3.62 -13.05
N ILE A 168 -11.28 -4.42 -12.18
CA ILE A 168 -9.88 -4.18 -11.74
C ILE A 168 -8.94 -4.23 -12.94
N VAL A 169 -9.11 -5.20 -13.84
CA VAL A 169 -8.32 -5.24 -15.09
C VAL A 169 -8.56 -3.97 -15.92
N GLY A 170 -9.80 -3.47 -15.94
CA GLY A 170 -10.15 -2.18 -16.56
C GLY A 170 -9.42 -1.00 -15.91
N VAL A 171 -9.31 -0.96 -14.57
CA VAL A 171 -8.54 0.06 -13.83
C VAL A 171 -7.07 0.02 -14.21
N ILE A 172 -6.48 -1.18 -14.23
CA ILE A 172 -5.08 -1.37 -14.68
C ILE A 172 -4.91 -0.82 -16.11
N GLY A 173 -5.81 -1.17 -17.02
CA GLY A 173 -5.82 -0.69 -18.40
C GLY A 173 -5.91 0.83 -18.51
N ALA A 174 -6.79 1.47 -17.74
CA ALA A 174 -6.94 2.92 -17.72
C ALA A 174 -5.66 3.64 -17.24
N VAL A 175 -5.01 3.11 -16.22
CA VAL A 175 -3.74 3.67 -15.70
C VAL A 175 -2.61 3.44 -16.71
N LEU A 176 -2.51 2.26 -17.31
CA LEU A 176 -1.51 1.97 -18.34
C LEU A 176 -1.68 2.86 -19.58
N ILE A 177 -2.91 3.11 -20.03
CA ILE A 177 -3.18 4.04 -21.14
C ILE A 177 -2.56 5.42 -20.83
N SER A 178 -2.75 5.95 -19.62
CA SER A 178 -2.18 7.27 -19.28
C SER A 178 -0.64 7.30 -19.22
N GLY A 179 0.00 6.15 -19.01
CA GLY A 179 1.46 6.03 -19.03
C GLY A 179 2.05 5.93 -20.43
N PHE A 180 1.41 5.17 -21.32
CA PHE A 180 1.94 4.84 -22.64
C PHE A 180 1.39 5.72 -23.77
N TRP A 181 0.12 6.10 -23.71
CA TRP A 181 -0.51 6.93 -24.73
C TRP A 181 -0.26 8.42 -24.42
N LYS A 182 0.63 9.05 -25.19
CA LYS A 182 1.01 10.45 -25.03
C LYS A 182 0.67 11.24 -26.30
N PRO A 183 -0.59 11.68 -26.48
CA PRO A 183 -1.02 12.39 -27.66
C PRO A 183 -0.48 13.84 -27.75
N HIS A 184 0.21 14.32 -26.71
CA HIS A 184 0.72 15.68 -26.61
C HIS A 184 -0.37 16.77 -26.73
N ILE A 185 -1.59 16.43 -26.32
CA ILE A 185 -2.73 17.35 -26.25
C ILE A 185 -2.95 17.69 -24.78
N SER A 186 -2.97 18.99 -24.49
CA SER A 186 -3.28 19.49 -23.15
C SER A 186 -4.29 20.62 -23.20
N PHE A 187 -5.09 20.74 -22.15
CA PHE A 187 -6.08 21.79 -21.99
C PHE A 187 -5.67 22.70 -20.85
N GLU A 188 -5.52 23.98 -21.10
CA GLU A 188 -5.31 24.94 -20.03
C GLU A 188 -6.63 25.14 -19.28
N VAL A 189 -6.63 24.79 -17.99
CA VAL A 189 -7.82 24.91 -17.13
C VAL A 189 -7.80 26.22 -16.36
N TYR A 190 -6.64 26.68 -15.93
CA TYR A 190 -6.48 27.92 -15.18
C TYR A 190 -5.01 28.33 -15.11
N SER A 191 -4.72 29.57 -15.51
CA SER A 191 -3.43 30.27 -15.27
C SER A 191 -2.18 29.38 -15.30
N GLY A 192 -1.89 28.76 -16.46
CA GLY A 192 -0.72 27.89 -16.65
C GLY A 192 -0.85 26.45 -16.12
N VAL A 193 -2.03 26.03 -15.63
CA VAL A 193 -2.30 24.64 -15.27
C VAL A 193 -2.87 23.90 -16.46
N HIS A 194 -2.08 22.95 -17.00
CA HIS A 194 -2.46 22.15 -18.16
C HIS A 194 -2.85 20.73 -17.73
N LEU A 195 -4.06 20.30 -18.14
CA LEU A 195 -4.51 18.91 -18.02
C LEU A 195 -4.22 18.17 -19.33
N GLU A 196 -3.37 17.17 -19.25
CA GLU A 196 -3.05 16.33 -20.39
C GLU A 196 -4.22 15.39 -20.71
N LEU A 197 -4.53 15.21 -21.99
CA LEU A 197 -5.67 14.41 -22.45
C LEU A 197 -5.61 12.97 -21.92
N GLN A 198 -4.43 12.34 -21.88
CA GLN A 198 -4.28 10.98 -21.36
C GLN A 198 -4.65 10.87 -19.87
N ASN A 199 -4.30 11.87 -19.05
CA ASN A 199 -4.63 11.89 -17.63
C ASN A 199 -6.14 12.08 -17.42
N LEU A 200 -6.75 13.00 -18.17
CA LEU A 200 -8.20 13.20 -18.14
C LEU A 200 -8.95 11.95 -18.59
N THR A 201 -8.48 11.27 -19.65
CA THR A 201 -9.07 10.03 -20.13
C THR A 201 -9.00 8.93 -19.07
N ARG A 202 -7.84 8.76 -18.42
CA ARG A 202 -7.70 7.85 -17.29
C ARG A 202 -8.74 8.12 -16.20
N ASP A 203 -8.83 9.38 -15.75
CA ASP A 203 -9.67 9.75 -14.63
C ASP A 203 -11.17 9.53 -14.95
N ILE A 204 -11.58 9.86 -16.18
CA ILE A 204 -12.94 9.58 -16.67
C ILE A 204 -13.22 8.07 -16.72
N LEU A 205 -12.29 7.27 -17.24
CA LEU A 205 -12.44 5.81 -17.28
C LEU A 205 -12.55 5.22 -15.88
N LEU A 206 -11.74 5.68 -14.93
CA LEU A 206 -11.80 5.25 -13.54
C LEU A 206 -13.16 5.57 -12.89
N LEU A 207 -13.72 6.75 -13.14
CA LEU A 207 -15.04 7.14 -12.67
C LEU A 207 -16.16 6.29 -13.29
N ILE A 208 -16.07 5.99 -14.59
CA ILE A 208 -17.01 5.11 -15.29
C ILE A 208 -16.96 3.70 -14.69
N LEU A 209 -15.76 3.12 -14.49
CA LEU A 209 -15.59 1.80 -13.90
C LEU A 209 -16.12 1.76 -12.45
N THR A 210 -15.90 2.83 -11.69
CA THR A 210 -16.47 2.99 -10.35
C THR A 210 -17.99 2.98 -10.37
N TYR A 211 -18.61 3.76 -11.28
CA TYR A 211 -20.05 3.83 -11.45
C TYR A 211 -20.64 2.48 -11.87
N ILE A 212 -20.00 1.78 -12.80
CA ILE A 212 -20.40 0.44 -13.23
C ILE A 212 -20.35 -0.53 -12.05
N SER A 213 -19.24 -0.55 -11.30
CA SER A 213 -19.15 -1.38 -10.10
C SER A 213 -20.25 -1.08 -9.09
N TRP A 214 -20.49 0.22 -8.83
CA TRP A 214 -21.49 0.64 -7.86
C TRP A 214 -22.91 0.19 -8.23
N THR A 215 -23.27 0.32 -9.50
CA THR A 215 -24.63 0.04 -10.00
C THR A 215 -24.91 -1.45 -10.24
N TYR A 216 -23.92 -2.19 -10.74
CA TYR A 216 -24.13 -3.59 -11.15
C TYR A 216 -23.72 -4.61 -10.08
N THR A 217 -22.99 -4.23 -9.03
CA THR A 217 -22.69 -5.14 -7.93
C THR A 217 -23.92 -5.30 -7.03
N PRO A 218 -24.39 -6.54 -6.76
CA PRO A 218 -25.47 -6.78 -5.82
C PRO A 218 -25.18 -6.13 -4.45
N GLN A 219 -26.14 -5.37 -3.94
CA GLN A 219 -25.97 -4.67 -2.66
C GLN A 219 -25.73 -5.62 -1.48
N GLN A 220 -26.19 -6.88 -1.58
CA GLN A 220 -25.95 -7.88 -0.55
C GLN A 220 -24.45 -8.15 -0.37
N ILE A 221 -23.67 -8.25 -1.46
CA ILE A 221 -22.20 -8.43 -1.39
C ILE A 221 -21.55 -7.29 -0.62
N ARG A 222 -21.96 -6.05 -0.88
CA ARG A 222 -21.44 -4.87 -0.18
C ARG A 222 -21.83 -4.86 1.30
N LYS A 223 -23.07 -5.23 1.63
CA LYS A 223 -23.51 -5.37 3.03
C LYS A 223 -22.74 -6.44 3.77
N ASP A 224 -22.54 -7.59 3.14
CA ASP A 224 -21.80 -8.71 3.73
C ASP A 224 -20.29 -8.39 3.89
N ASN A 225 -19.77 -7.49 3.07
CA ASN A 225 -18.40 -6.91 3.21
C ASN A 225 -18.37 -5.74 4.21
N GLU A 226 -19.52 -5.38 4.82
CA GLU A 226 -19.65 -4.18 5.68
C GLU A 226 -19.10 -2.92 5.00
N TYR A 227 -19.32 -2.81 3.68
CA TYR A 227 -18.85 -1.70 2.89
C TYR A 227 -19.55 -0.40 3.30
N THR A 228 -18.75 0.62 3.60
CA THR A 228 -19.22 1.98 3.86
C THR A 228 -18.34 2.99 3.13
N TRP A 229 -18.86 4.18 2.89
CA TRP A 229 -18.10 5.27 2.29
C TRP A 229 -17.13 5.96 3.27
N PHE A 230 -17.27 5.65 4.57
CA PHE A 230 -16.51 6.35 5.62
C PHE A 230 -14.98 6.29 5.38
N PRO A 231 -14.36 5.13 5.11
CA PRO A 231 -12.90 5.06 4.94
C PRO A 231 -12.39 5.92 3.78
N ILE A 232 -13.05 5.92 2.63
CA ILE A 232 -12.59 6.71 1.49
C ILE A 232 -12.82 8.21 1.68
N ILE A 233 -13.88 8.61 2.40
CA ILE A 233 -14.13 10.01 2.75
C ILE A 233 -13.08 10.51 3.75
N GLU A 234 -12.72 9.68 4.72
CA GLU A 234 -11.69 10.00 5.71
C GLU A 234 -10.32 10.17 5.03
N VAL A 235 -9.94 9.22 4.16
CA VAL A 235 -8.74 9.30 3.35
C VAL A 235 -8.73 10.55 2.48
N ALA A 236 -9.83 10.86 1.80
CA ALA A 236 -9.91 12.07 0.95
C ALA A 236 -9.69 13.36 1.76
N LYS A 237 -10.29 13.47 2.95
CA LYS A 237 -10.10 14.63 3.84
C LYS A 237 -8.65 14.73 4.34
N LEU A 238 -8.07 13.61 4.76
CA LEU A 238 -6.68 13.53 5.23
C LEU A 238 -5.73 14.00 4.14
N PHE A 239 -5.84 13.43 2.95
CA PHE A 239 -4.96 13.78 1.83
C PHE A 239 -5.19 15.20 1.30
N ALA A 240 -6.40 15.76 1.38
CA ALA A 240 -6.61 17.18 1.09
C ALA A 240 -5.74 18.07 2.00
N GLY A 241 -5.69 17.77 3.30
CA GLY A 241 -4.80 18.45 4.24
C GLY A 241 -3.31 18.24 3.91
N ILE A 242 -2.91 17.01 3.61
CA ILE A 242 -1.52 16.66 3.26
C ILE A 242 -1.07 17.41 2.00
N PHE A 243 -1.85 17.38 0.92
CA PHE A 243 -1.49 18.05 -0.34
C PHE A 243 -1.41 19.58 -0.22
N VAL A 244 -2.13 20.18 0.71
CA VAL A 244 -1.98 21.60 1.02
C VAL A 244 -0.72 21.87 1.84
N THR A 245 -0.47 21.08 2.87
CA THR A 245 0.66 21.29 3.79
C THR A 245 2.01 20.88 3.22
N ILE A 246 2.04 20.01 2.22
CA ILE A 246 3.30 19.61 1.55
C ILE A 246 3.89 20.72 0.69
N ILE A 247 3.07 21.68 0.21
CA ILE A 247 3.54 22.80 -0.63
C ILE A 247 4.63 23.61 0.07
N PRO A 248 4.41 24.16 1.28
CA PRO A 248 5.47 24.85 2.01
C PRO A 248 6.64 23.94 2.39
N ALA A 249 6.39 22.67 2.70
CA ALA A 249 7.46 21.72 3.00
C ALA A 249 8.41 21.53 1.83
N ILE A 250 7.87 21.35 0.61
CA ILE A 250 8.68 21.25 -0.61
C ILE A 250 9.44 22.57 -0.88
N ALA A 251 8.82 23.74 -0.62
CA ALA A 251 9.50 25.03 -0.77
C ALA A 251 10.70 25.15 0.18
N ILE A 252 10.55 24.69 1.43
CA ILE A 252 11.66 24.66 2.40
C ILE A 252 12.76 23.67 1.97
N LEU A 253 12.40 22.50 1.43
CA LEU A 253 13.37 21.54 0.90
C LEU A 253 14.15 22.10 -0.29
N LYS A 254 13.50 22.83 -1.18
CA LYS A 254 14.15 23.50 -2.33
C LYS A 254 15.16 24.57 -1.92
N ALA A 255 15.07 25.11 -0.72
CA ALA A 255 16.10 26.02 -0.17
C ALA A 255 17.43 25.28 0.15
N GLY A 256 17.45 23.97 0.05
CA GLY A 256 18.65 23.15 0.18
C GLY A 256 19.33 23.29 1.54
N THR A 257 20.67 23.31 1.53
CA THR A 257 21.50 23.45 2.74
C THR A 257 21.35 24.82 3.42
N ASN A 258 20.71 25.79 2.80
CA ASN A 258 20.37 27.10 3.37
C ASN A 258 18.98 27.12 4.02
N GLY A 259 18.20 26.05 3.92
CA GLY A 259 16.85 25.94 4.46
C GLY A 259 16.78 25.38 5.88
N ALA A 260 15.60 25.43 6.47
CA ALA A 260 15.33 24.88 7.81
C ALA A 260 15.52 23.34 7.89
N LEU A 261 15.50 22.64 6.77
CA LEU A 261 15.71 21.19 6.68
C LEU A 261 17.13 20.81 6.23
N ALA A 262 18.10 21.74 6.32
CA ALA A 262 19.51 21.51 5.98
C ALA A 262 20.09 20.25 6.64
N GLY A 263 19.71 19.97 7.90
CA GLY A 263 20.18 18.77 8.61
C GLY A 263 19.77 17.46 7.94
N ILE A 264 18.54 17.38 7.40
CA ILE A 264 18.07 16.19 6.66
C ILE A 264 18.79 16.08 5.33
N ILE A 265 18.92 17.19 4.60
CA ILE A 265 19.58 17.22 3.30
C ILE A 265 21.05 16.80 3.44
N ASN A 266 21.77 17.34 4.43
CA ASN A 266 23.15 16.96 4.71
C ASN A 266 23.28 15.49 5.13
N ALA A 267 22.30 14.93 5.83
CA ALA A 267 22.33 13.53 6.24
C ALA A 267 22.13 12.54 5.08
N VAL A 268 21.36 12.94 4.04
CA VAL A 268 21.08 12.08 2.87
C VAL A 268 22.00 12.38 1.68
N SER A 269 22.90 13.36 1.79
CA SER A 269 23.80 13.79 0.72
C SER A 269 25.25 13.81 1.21
N SER A 270 26.19 13.46 0.32
CA SER A 270 27.63 13.58 0.52
C SER A 270 28.24 14.31 -0.66
N ASP A 271 29.55 14.60 -0.59
CA ASP A 271 30.32 15.19 -1.71
C ASP A 271 30.26 14.31 -2.97
N ASP A 272 30.13 13.00 -2.80
CA ASP A 272 30.06 12.01 -3.88
C ASP A 272 28.63 11.78 -4.40
N GLY A 273 27.61 12.42 -3.83
CA GLY A 273 26.20 12.30 -4.23
C GLY A 273 25.25 11.79 -3.15
N PRO A 274 24.08 11.27 -3.52
CA PRO A 274 23.07 10.77 -2.58
C PRO A 274 23.53 9.55 -1.79
N VAL A 275 23.34 9.56 -0.47
CA VAL A 275 23.62 8.42 0.41
C VAL A 275 22.39 7.53 0.49
N ASN A 276 22.31 6.50 -0.37
CA ASN A 276 21.11 5.68 -0.56
C ASN A 276 20.62 4.99 0.71
N ILE A 277 21.55 4.50 1.55
CA ILE A 277 21.18 3.89 2.83
C ILE A 277 20.48 4.90 3.75
N MET A 278 20.90 6.17 3.73
CA MET A 278 20.25 7.23 4.51
C MET A 278 18.88 7.59 3.93
N TYR A 279 18.75 7.65 2.60
CA TYR A 279 17.44 7.81 1.96
C TYR A 279 16.46 6.71 2.39
N PHE A 280 16.90 5.44 2.43
CA PHE A 280 16.07 4.33 2.87
C PHE A 280 15.60 4.49 4.31
N TRP A 281 16.55 4.74 5.24
CA TRP A 281 16.25 4.82 6.66
C TRP A 281 15.46 6.07 7.04
N TYR A 282 15.84 7.26 6.54
CA TYR A 282 15.08 8.48 6.85
C TYR A 282 13.68 8.45 6.28
N THR A 283 13.52 8.00 5.02
CA THR A 283 12.20 7.81 4.43
C THR A 283 11.39 6.81 5.24
N GLY A 284 11.99 5.68 5.59
CA GLY A 284 11.28 4.61 6.28
C GLY A 284 10.90 4.95 7.72
N VAL A 285 11.81 5.54 8.49
CA VAL A 285 11.51 5.98 9.86
C VAL A 285 10.40 7.02 9.84
N LEU A 286 10.46 7.99 8.92
CA LEU A 286 9.42 9.00 8.82
C LEU A 286 8.08 8.38 8.38
N SER A 287 8.09 7.45 7.41
CA SER A 287 6.90 6.69 6.97
C SER A 287 6.27 5.86 8.10
N SER A 288 7.06 5.43 9.08
CA SER A 288 6.53 4.67 10.21
C SER A 288 5.62 5.49 11.13
N PHE A 289 5.79 6.81 11.18
CA PHE A 289 5.06 7.72 12.10
C PHE A 289 4.18 8.73 11.38
N LEU A 290 4.44 8.95 10.09
CA LEU A 290 3.61 9.73 9.19
C LEU A 290 3.04 8.79 8.14
N ASP A 291 2.04 9.21 7.39
CA ASP A 291 1.57 8.45 6.24
C ASP A 291 2.71 8.30 5.20
N ASN A 292 2.81 7.14 4.57
CA ASN A 292 3.89 6.80 3.64
C ASN A 292 3.90 7.66 2.36
N ALA A 293 2.74 8.12 1.93
CA ALA A 293 2.61 8.88 0.69
C ALA A 293 3.23 10.29 0.77
N PRO A 294 2.94 11.14 1.79
CA PRO A 294 3.63 12.42 1.93
C PRO A 294 5.13 12.25 2.16
N THR A 295 5.53 11.23 2.91
CA THR A 295 6.93 10.93 3.17
C THR A 295 7.68 10.63 1.87
N TYR A 296 7.09 9.83 0.98
CA TYR A 296 7.65 9.56 -0.34
C TYR A 296 7.86 10.85 -1.14
N LEU A 297 6.85 11.73 -1.21
CA LEU A 297 6.95 12.99 -1.94
C LEU A 297 8.03 13.92 -1.38
N VAL A 298 8.20 13.98 -0.07
CA VAL A 298 9.26 14.75 0.57
C VAL A 298 10.63 14.28 0.05
N PHE A 299 10.95 12.99 0.17
CA PHE A 299 12.26 12.48 -0.24
C PHE A 299 12.44 12.40 -1.75
N PHE A 300 11.38 12.18 -2.53
CA PHE A 300 11.41 12.29 -3.98
C PHE A 300 11.87 13.68 -4.43
N ASN A 301 11.30 14.74 -3.81
CA ASN A 301 11.72 16.12 -4.10
C ASN A 301 13.11 16.47 -3.51
N THR A 302 13.47 15.91 -2.37
CA THR A 302 14.82 16.06 -1.79
C THR A 302 15.89 15.50 -2.75
N ALA A 303 15.61 14.42 -3.46
CA ALA A 303 16.48 13.81 -4.44
C ALA A 303 16.41 14.49 -5.84
N GLY A 304 15.88 15.71 -5.92
CA GLY A 304 15.82 16.52 -7.14
C GLY A 304 14.44 16.56 -7.80
N GLY A 305 13.58 15.58 -7.58
CA GLY A 305 12.18 15.57 -8.06
C GLY A 305 12.02 15.34 -9.57
N ASP A 306 13.10 15.10 -10.32
CA ASP A 306 13.03 14.77 -11.74
C ASP A 306 12.93 13.25 -11.94
N PRO A 307 11.82 12.73 -12.48
CA PRO A 307 11.59 11.32 -12.63
C PRO A 307 12.58 10.64 -13.59
N ILE A 308 13.06 11.32 -14.61
CA ILE A 308 13.99 10.76 -15.59
C ILE A 308 15.34 10.49 -14.93
N THR A 309 15.89 11.47 -14.23
CA THR A 309 17.13 11.33 -13.46
C THR A 309 16.99 10.28 -12.38
N LEU A 310 15.85 10.27 -11.66
CA LEU A 310 15.59 9.32 -10.57
C LEU A 310 15.43 7.88 -11.06
N MET A 311 14.87 7.64 -12.24
CA MET A 311 14.80 6.29 -12.82
C MET A 311 16.10 5.85 -13.49
N GLY A 312 16.95 6.80 -13.86
CA GLY A 312 18.22 6.57 -14.56
C GLY A 312 19.42 6.58 -13.61
N GLU A 313 20.09 7.72 -13.53
CA GLU A 313 21.35 7.90 -12.75
C GLU A 313 21.15 7.65 -11.26
N LEU A 314 20.02 8.08 -10.70
CA LEU A 314 19.67 7.96 -9.29
C LEU A 314 18.68 6.81 -9.00
N LYS A 315 18.72 5.75 -9.82
CA LYS A 315 17.79 4.59 -9.68
C LYS A 315 17.84 3.95 -8.28
N ASN A 316 19.02 3.87 -7.67
CA ASN A 316 19.16 3.30 -6.34
C ASN A 316 18.61 4.23 -5.25
N THR A 317 18.67 5.53 -5.46
CA THR A 317 18.05 6.53 -4.58
C THR A 317 16.53 6.44 -4.64
N LEU A 318 15.95 6.34 -5.83
CA LEU A 318 14.50 6.16 -5.99
C LEU A 318 14.04 4.82 -5.41
N LEU A 319 14.84 3.75 -5.58
CA LEU A 319 14.57 2.46 -4.95
C LEU A 319 14.59 2.56 -3.43
N ALA A 320 15.58 3.26 -2.86
CA ALA A 320 15.69 3.46 -1.43
C ALA A 320 14.48 4.22 -0.85
N ILE A 321 14.07 5.29 -1.53
CA ILE A 321 12.88 6.07 -1.17
C ILE A 321 11.62 5.20 -1.25
N SER A 322 11.44 4.47 -2.35
CA SER A 322 10.26 3.63 -2.58
C SER A 322 10.16 2.49 -1.56
N ALA A 323 11.27 1.77 -1.34
CA ALA A 323 11.32 0.68 -0.38
C ALA A 323 11.17 1.18 1.07
N GLY A 324 11.83 2.27 1.43
CA GLY A 324 11.68 2.90 2.74
C GLY A 324 10.23 3.31 3.02
N ALA A 325 9.61 4.02 2.09
CA ALA A 325 8.23 4.49 2.23
C ALA A 325 7.24 3.31 2.38
N VAL A 326 7.30 2.33 1.49
CA VAL A 326 6.32 1.24 1.45
C VAL A 326 6.57 0.22 2.57
N PHE A 327 7.81 -0.26 2.74
CA PHE A 327 8.08 -1.33 3.69
C PHE A 327 7.96 -0.89 5.14
N MET A 328 8.49 0.27 5.48
CA MET A 328 8.49 0.75 6.85
C MET A 328 7.17 1.40 7.27
N GLY A 329 6.24 1.66 6.33
CA GLY A 329 4.85 1.94 6.64
C GLY A 329 4.18 0.84 7.47
N ALA A 330 4.70 -0.39 7.37
CA ALA A 330 4.25 -1.53 8.18
C ALA A 330 4.61 -1.42 9.68
N ASN A 331 5.51 -0.54 10.08
CA ASN A 331 6.03 -0.48 11.46
C ASN A 331 4.99 -0.03 12.48
N THR A 332 3.98 0.72 12.09
CA THR A 332 2.94 1.21 13.00
C THR A 332 1.55 1.16 12.35
N TYR A 333 0.51 1.36 13.15
CA TYR A 333 -0.85 1.43 12.63
C TYR A 333 -1.13 2.70 11.81
N ILE A 334 -0.34 3.76 11.98
CA ILE A 334 -0.50 5.06 11.31
C ILE A 334 0.45 5.24 10.11
N GLY A 335 1.38 4.32 9.89
CA GLY A 335 2.33 4.40 8.77
C GLY A 335 1.70 4.15 7.40
N ASN A 336 0.52 3.51 7.36
CA ASN A 336 -0.27 3.34 6.16
C ASN A 336 -1.75 3.15 6.54
N ALA A 337 -2.66 3.77 5.81
CA ALA A 337 -4.11 3.74 6.10
C ALA A 337 -4.71 2.32 6.26
N PRO A 338 -4.38 1.31 5.41
CA PRO A 338 -4.90 -0.04 5.58
C PRO A 338 -4.49 -0.71 6.91
N ASN A 339 -3.40 -0.31 7.55
CA ASN A 339 -2.98 -0.89 8.84
C ASN A 339 -4.02 -0.65 9.93
N PHE A 340 -4.46 0.61 10.05
CA PHE A 340 -5.47 1.00 11.02
C PHE A 340 -6.83 0.36 10.70
N MET A 341 -7.18 0.27 9.42
CA MET A 341 -8.41 -0.38 8.97
C MET A 341 -8.43 -1.87 9.36
N VAL A 342 -7.34 -2.59 9.10
CA VAL A 342 -7.20 -4.02 9.48
C VAL A 342 -7.31 -4.20 10.98
N LYS A 343 -6.63 -3.34 11.77
CA LYS A 343 -6.74 -3.32 13.23
C LYS A 343 -8.19 -3.12 13.67
N SER A 344 -8.87 -2.13 13.14
CA SER A 344 -10.27 -1.81 13.49
C SER A 344 -11.22 -2.96 13.17
N ILE A 345 -11.07 -3.62 12.00
CA ILE A 345 -11.86 -4.79 11.64
C ILE A 345 -11.59 -5.97 12.58
N ALA A 346 -10.33 -6.18 12.96
CA ALA A 346 -9.97 -7.24 13.90
C ALA A 346 -10.60 -7.00 15.28
N GLU A 347 -10.53 -5.78 15.80
CA GLU A 347 -11.10 -5.41 17.09
C GLU A 347 -12.64 -5.49 17.08
N SER A 348 -13.30 -5.06 16.01
CA SER A 348 -14.75 -5.22 15.84
C SER A 348 -15.18 -6.70 15.76
N SER A 349 -14.26 -7.58 15.35
CA SER A 349 -14.46 -9.03 15.30
C SER A 349 -14.10 -9.75 16.61
N GLY A 350 -13.78 -8.99 17.68
CA GLY A 350 -13.47 -9.52 19.01
C GLY A 350 -12.02 -9.91 19.23
N VAL A 351 -11.10 -9.50 18.38
CA VAL A 351 -9.66 -9.75 18.54
C VAL A 351 -9.00 -8.57 19.27
N GLU A 352 -8.44 -8.81 20.44
CA GLU A 352 -7.71 -7.81 21.20
C GLU A 352 -6.35 -7.51 20.53
N MET A 353 -6.31 -6.47 19.70
CA MET A 353 -5.09 -6.07 19.03
C MET A 353 -4.15 -5.34 19.99
N PRO A 354 -2.82 -5.42 19.80
CA PRO A 354 -1.85 -4.69 20.60
C PRO A 354 -2.09 -3.18 20.54
N SER A 355 -1.77 -2.48 21.63
CA SER A 355 -1.67 -1.02 21.61
C SER A 355 -0.63 -0.57 20.57
N PHE A 356 -0.62 0.72 20.21
CA PHE A 356 0.34 1.29 19.28
C PHE A 356 1.80 0.90 19.63
N PHE A 357 2.21 1.14 20.85
CA PHE A 357 3.56 0.76 21.30
C PHE A 357 3.74 -0.75 21.47
N GLY A 358 2.68 -1.47 21.83
CA GLY A 358 2.69 -2.94 21.89
C GLY A 358 2.94 -3.55 20.51
N TYR A 359 2.32 -3.00 19.45
CA TYR A 359 2.55 -3.40 18.06
C TYR A 359 4.00 -3.08 17.64
N LEU A 360 4.45 -1.85 17.87
CA LEU A 360 5.80 -1.40 17.48
C LEU A 360 6.90 -2.23 18.17
N PHE A 361 6.88 -2.35 19.50
CA PHE A 361 7.98 -2.97 20.24
C PHE A 361 7.93 -4.50 20.27
N LYS A 362 6.74 -5.12 20.23
CA LYS A 362 6.64 -6.60 20.32
C LYS A 362 6.62 -7.27 18.94
N TRP A 363 6.25 -6.53 17.89
CA TRP A 363 6.05 -7.11 16.56
C TRP A 363 6.94 -6.46 15.51
N SER A 364 6.81 -5.14 15.30
CA SER A 364 7.50 -4.48 14.19
C SER A 364 9.01 -4.49 14.38
N ILE A 365 9.49 -4.02 15.52
CA ILE A 365 10.95 -3.96 15.77
C ILE A 365 11.59 -5.36 15.72
N PRO A 366 11.08 -6.41 16.39
CA PRO A 366 11.74 -7.71 16.36
C PRO A 366 11.70 -8.43 15.01
N PHE A 367 10.68 -8.20 14.18
CA PHE A 367 10.49 -8.95 12.94
C PHE A 367 10.86 -8.14 11.70
N LEU A 368 10.55 -6.83 11.65
CA LEU A 368 10.77 -6.02 10.46
C LEU A 368 12.15 -5.34 10.46
N VAL A 369 12.58 -4.75 11.57
CA VAL A 369 13.84 -3.99 11.60
C VAL A 369 15.06 -4.85 11.22
N PRO A 370 15.23 -6.10 11.69
CA PRO A 370 16.32 -6.95 11.23
C PRO A 370 16.30 -7.21 9.72
N LEU A 371 15.11 -7.37 9.14
CA LEU A 371 14.97 -7.55 7.70
C LEU A 371 15.28 -6.26 6.93
N PHE A 372 14.90 -5.10 7.46
CA PHE A 372 15.26 -3.82 6.87
C PHE A 372 16.76 -3.57 6.90
N ILE A 373 17.47 -3.99 7.96
CA ILE A 373 18.94 -3.93 8.01
C ILE A 373 19.52 -4.81 6.89
N ILE A 374 19.01 -6.02 6.70
CA ILE A 374 19.46 -6.92 5.63
C ILE A 374 19.20 -6.28 4.25
N VAL A 375 18.00 -5.79 4.00
CA VAL A 375 17.64 -5.13 2.73
C VAL A 375 18.52 -3.90 2.49
N SER A 376 18.71 -3.05 3.52
CA SER A 376 19.52 -1.85 3.37
C SER A 376 20.99 -2.16 3.07
N TRP A 377 21.50 -3.22 3.65
CA TRP A 377 22.88 -3.65 3.40
C TRP A 377 23.06 -4.27 2.00
N ILE A 378 22.08 -5.03 1.52
CA ILE A 378 22.17 -5.67 0.21
C ILE A 378 22.03 -4.66 -0.94
N PHE A 379 21.15 -3.67 -0.81
CA PHE A 379 20.76 -2.80 -1.93
C PHE A 379 21.32 -1.38 -1.85
N PHE A 380 21.71 -0.90 -0.66
CA PHE A 380 22.01 0.52 -0.44
C PHE A 380 23.34 0.79 0.27
N ALA A 381 24.06 -0.23 0.75
CA ALA A 381 25.39 -0.10 1.37
C ALA A 381 26.49 0.08 0.34
#